data_2240685ad019af736ca4644e638c7479
#
_entry.id   2240685ad019af736ca4644e638c7479
#
_cell.length_a   1.000
_cell.length_b   1.000
_cell.length_c   1.000
_cell.angle_alpha   90.00
_cell.angle_beta   90.00
_cell.angle_gamma   90.00
#
_symmetry.space_group_name_H-M   'P 1'
#
loop_
_entity.id
_entity.type
_entity.pdbx_description
1 polymer ?
#
loop_
_entity_poly.entity_id
_entity_poly.type
_entity_poly.pdbx_seq_one_letter_code
_entity_poly.pdbx_strand_id
1 'polypeptide(L)'
;MAAHSTDGENPGLRLLVAEAILVVHPMLAVSNFFVGAGVLGKAIAHVPIPDVIGQGIGYLLSPLVVLLLVLAAWGVAHRTRGIGALILQPTVAVCAGLPILQPMGVSAPALAVVAAVTTILLIVLIVRTRRTDATHRRWWWLAGYVTAAFLLAAFNASSTALPFDPTAALTSSGGGGPGRSVDLPEQVVPQNPSVATNPFNSIHNDTWATDSYNLISPKEPLTAKVESLFTGGDCATITFTSRGELVTLCSTLTKVVAYLIDPATLRVLESRVVGERRPSLTDFSGGGYFILDAKDQIVFPARGGILRIIEAAAGLSESASIDVSATLQPGEQVTSVMPDWEGRYWYVGALGTVGVVRDGKPEAINLDGEDIENSFALAEEGAYVATGAAMYRLEAGPTGPPEVAWRTAYDAGSRQKPGQTSRATGTTPTLFDGGVAITDNADPQMNVVVYERDSGNLRCQAPVFTPGTSATENSLIAIDGALIVENNYGYKPAVLSTTAGNTTEPGLAAIETEDCSLRWSNDEIHIPSLVSKATTVGGLVLTYTKPSSALGVDAWYFTAVDARTGEVYWTRRAGAGTPFNNHYAAAYLSSTGDMFVGTLNGLVVLRSVE
;
A
#
# COMPACT_ATOMS: atom_id res chain seq x y z
N MET A 1 -42.44 54.11 34.25
CA MET A 1 -41.31 54.14 33.34
C MET A 1 -40.83 52.71 33.14
N ALA A 2 -41.26 52.11 32.05
CA ALA A 2 -40.90 50.74 31.71
C ALA A 2 -39.68 50.74 30.81
N ALA A 3 -38.65 50.04 31.19
CA ALA A 3 -37.49 49.81 30.34
C ALA A 3 -37.75 48.61 29.40
N HIS A 4 -37.88 48.90 28.12
CA HIS A 4 -37.85 47.91 27.07
C HIS A 4 -36.41 47.42 26.87
N SER A 5 -36.14 46.17 27.15
CA SER A 5 -34.95 45.45 26.64
C SER A 5 -35.29 44.86 25.26
N THR A 6 -34.74 45.44 24.25
CA THR A 6 -34.78 44.92 22.87
C THR A 6 -33.63 43.91 22.68
N ASP A 7 -33.84 42.65 23.01
CA ASP A 7 -33.07 41.55 22.45
C ASP A 7 -33.76 41.08 21.17
N GLY A 8 -33.47 41.78 20.10
CA GLY A 8 -33.87 41.42 18.73
C GLY A 8 -33.04 40.30 18.14
N GLU A 9 -33.13 39.11 18.68
CA GLU A 9 -32.56 37.94 18.04
C GLU A 9 -33.46 37.49 16.86
N ASN A 10 -32.98 37.67 15.68
CA ASN A 10 -33.70 37.34 14.44
C ASN A 10 -33.87 35.80 14.30
N PRO A 11 -35.10 35.25 14.51
CA PRO A 11 -35.35 33.81 14.49
C PRO A 11 -35.05 33.18 13.10
N GLY A 12 -35.04 33.98 12.03
CA GLY A 12 -34.73 33.53 10.70
C GLY A 12 -33.24 33.21 10.50
N LEU A 13 -32.33 34.00 11.10
CA LEU A 13 -30.89 33.78 10.98
C LEU A 13 -30.48 32.51 11.75
N ARG A 14 -31.06 32.24 12.91
CA ARG A 14 -30.82 31.01 13.68
C ARG A 14 -31.29 29.76 12.92
N LEU A 15 -32.39 29.90 12.20
CA LEU A 15 -32.93 28.83 11.37
C LEU A 15 -32.01 28.54 10.16
N LEU A 16 -31.51 29.59 9.51
CA LEU A 16 -30.61 29.50 8.35
C LEU A 16 -29.26 28.90 8.74
N VAL A 17 -28.73 29.23 9.92
CA VAL A 17 -27.51 28.64 10.46
C VAL A 17 -27.71 27.16 10.80
N ALA A 18 -28.86 26.78 11.37
CA ALA A 18 -29.17 25.38 11.63
C ALA A 18 -29.33 24.56 10.34
N GLU A 19 -29.95 25.15 9.32
CA GLU A 19 -30.09 24.51 8.01
C GLU A 19 -28.73 24.42 7.29
N ALA A 20 -27.88 25.44 7.37
CA ALA A 20 -26.51 25.41 6.82
C ALA A 20 -25.65 24.34 7.53
N ILE A 21 -25.71 24.22 8.85
CA ILE A 21 -25.02 23.17 9.60
C ILE A 21 -25.55 21.79 9.21
N LEU A 22 -26.84 21.64 9.00
CA LEU A 22 -27.47 20.39 8.56
C LEU A 22 -27.09 20.00 7.12
N VAL A 23 -26.69 20.93 6.26
CA VAL A 23 -26.19 20.66 4.90
C VAL A 23 -24.68 20.44 4.89
N VAL A 24 -23.93 21.22 5.66
CA VAL A 24 -22.46 21.12 5.72
C VAL A 24 -22.00 19.88 6.51
N HIS A 25 -22.74 19.48 7.53
CA HIS A 25 -22.41 18.30 8.34
C HIS A 25 -22.35 16.99 7.54
N PRO A 26 -23.23 16.68 6.56
CA PRO A 26 -23.07 15.49 5.74
C PRO A 26 -21.91 15.60 4.78
N MET A 27 -21.67 16.77 4.22
CA MET A 27 -20.52 16.98 3.36
C MET A 27 -19.23 16.77 4.14
N LEU A 28 -19.16 17.22 5.39
CA LEU A 28 -18.04 16.95 6.29
C LEU A 28 -18.00 15.50 6.76
N ALA A 29 -19.13 14.87 7.06
CA ALA A 29 -19.20 13.45 7.40
C ALA A 29 -18.82 12.57 6.21
N VAL A 30 -19.22 12.94 4.99
CA VAL A 30 -18.84 12.31 3.74
C VAL A 30 -17.37 12.55 3.44
N SER A 31 -16.88 13.78 3.57
CA SER A 31 -15.46 14.11 3.42
C SER A 31 -14.61 13.39 4.49
N ASN A 32 -15.04 13.38 5.76
CA ASN A 32 -14.37 12.61 6.81
C ASN A 32 -14.48 11.11 6.60
N PHE A 33 -15.54 10.64 5.97
CA PHE A 33 -15.69 9.24 5.62
C PHE A 33 -14.74 8.85 4.48
N PHE A 34 -14.62 9.66 3.44
CA PHE A 34 -13.66 9.43 2.34
C PHE A 34 -12.20 9.63 2.79
N VAL A 35 -11.95 10.61 3.66
CA VAL A 35 -10.61 10.96 4.14
C VAL A 35 -10.28 10.28 5.49
N GLY A 36 -11.28 10.01 6.32
CA GLY A 36 -11.06 9.75 7.76
C GLY A 36 -11.02 8.30 8.17
N ALA A 37 -11.81 7.43 7.57
CA ALA A 37 -11.91 6.06 8.08
C ALA A 37 -10.64 5.22 7.81
N GLY A 38 -9.95 5.46 6.67
CA GLY A 38 -8.69 4.80 6.36
C GLY A 38 -7.45 5.64 6.69
N VAL A 39 -7.53 6.95 6.45
CA VAL A 39 -6.36 7.84 6.44
C VAL A 39 -6.13 8.50 7.80
N LEU A 40 -7.15 9.08 8.42
CA LEU A 40 -6.96 9.70 9.75
C LEU A 40 -6.68 8.63 10.81
N GLY A 41 -7.34 7.49 10.74
CA GLY A 41 -7.06 6.35 11.62
C GLY A 41 -5.62 5.85 11.46
N LYS A 42 -5.12 5.68 10.24
CA LYS A 42 -3.73 5.29 9.96
C LYS A 42 -2.74 6.43 10.21
N ALA A 43 -3.03 7.65 9.78
CA ALA A 43 -2.13 8.80 9.98
C ALA A 43 -1.96 9.17 11.46
N ILE A 44 -3.01 9.04 12.28
CA ILE A 44 -2.94 9.28 13.72
C ILE A 44 -2.30 8.08 14.44
N ALA A 45 -2.51 6.86 13.97
CA ALA A 45 -1.84 5.67 14.48
C ALA A 45 -0.32 5.65 14.19
N HIS A 46 0.15 6.46 13.25
CA HIS A 46 1.57 6.60 12.90
C HIS A 46 2.30 7.69 13.69
N VAL A 47 1.59 8.51 14.45
CA VAL A 47 2.25 9.38 15.44
C VAL A 47 2.78 8.47 16.56
N PRO A 48 4.03 8.64 17.04
CA PRO A 48 4.58 7.85 18.13
C PRO A 48 3.93 8.25 19.45
N ILE A 49 2.68 7.86 19.62
CA ILE A 49 1.89 8.00 20.85
C ILE A 49 1.79 6.60 21.45
N PRO A 50 1.93 6.42 22.77
CA PRO A 50 1.78 5.12 23.43
C PRO A 50 0.52 4.38 22.95
N ASP A 51 0.67 3.09 22.62
CA ASP A 51 -0.30 2.25 21.89
C ASP A 51 -1.77 2.38 22.31
N VAL A 52 -2.02 2.58 23.61
CA VAL A 52 -3.38 2.75 24.17
C VAL A 52 -3.99 4.12 23.82
N ILE A 53 -3.15 5.14 23.67
CA ILE A 53 -3.59 6.53 23.42
C ILE A 53 -3.70 6.76 21.90
N GLY A 54 -2.79 6.23 21.07
CA GLY A 54 -2.80 6.39 19.63
C GLY A 54 -3.99 5.70 18.96
N GLN A 55 -4.30 4.49 19.39
CA GLN A 55 -5.50 3.77 18.96
C GLN A 55 -6.77 4.46 19.47
N GLY A 56 -6.79 4.93 20.72
CA GLY A 56 -7.91 5.65 21.31
C GLY A 56 -8.15 7.02 20.70
N ILE A 57 -7.10 7.77 20.33
CA ILE A 57 -7.24 9.13 19.76
C ILE A 57 -7.78 9.07 18.33
N GLY A 58 -7.32 8.14 17.49
CA GLY A 58 -7.87 7.96 16.14
C GLY A 58 -9.34 7.57 16.16
N TYR A 59 -9.72 6.72 17.11
CA TYR A 59 -11.12 6.30 17.31
C TYR A 59 -11.98 7.33 18.06
N LEU A 60 -11.40 8.18 18.90
CA LEU A 60 -12.10 9.22 19.66
C LEU A 60 -12.16 10.57 18.94
N LEU A 61 -11.17 10.93 18.12
CA LEU A 61 -11.16 12.23 17.44
C LEU A 61 -12.22 12.31 16.33
N SER A 62 -12.44 11.26 15.57
CA SER A 62 -13.52 11.26 14.58
C SER A 62 -14.90 11.31 15.25
N PRO A 63 -15.26 10.46 16.24
CA PRO A 63 -16.50 10.59 16.98
C PRO A 63 -16.52 11.82 17.89
N LEU A 64 -15.37 12.36 18.36
CA LEU A 64 -15.33 13.59 19.14
C LEU A 64 -15.64 14.82 18.29
N VAL A 65 -15.10 14.94 17.10
CA VAL A 65 -15.45 16.02 16.16
C VAL A 65 -16.91 15.90 15.76
N VAL A 66 -17.39 14.70 15.50
CA VAL A 66 -18.80 14.43 15.23
C VAL A 66 -19.66 14.75 16.46
N LEU A 67 -19.23 14.37 17.67
CA LEU A 67 -19.91 14.70 18.91
C LEU A 67 -19.94 16.21 19.17
N LEU A 68 -18.86 16.94 18.90
CA LEU A 68 -18.82 18.41 19.04
C LEU A 68 -19.72 19.10 18.01
N LEU A 69 -19.78 18.61 16.79
CA LEU A 69 -20.71 19.09 15.77
C LEU A 69 -22.16 18.75 16.14
N VAL A 70 -22.39 17.57 16.71
CA VAL A 70 -23.68 17.15 17.26
C VAL A 70 -24.10 18.03 18.44
N LEU A 71 -23.20 18.33 19.36
CA LEU A 71 -23.46 19.21 20.49
C LEU A 71 -23.69 20.66 20.06
N ALA A 72 -22.97 21.15 19.06
CA ALA A 72 -23.21 22.48 18.48
C ALA A 72 -24.59 22.56 17.80
N ALA A 73 -24.94 21.56 16.99
CA ALA A 73 -26.24 21.45 16.37
C ALA A 73 -27.36 21.21 17.38
N TRP A 74 -27.08 20.48 18.50
CA TRP A 74 -28.00 20.34 19.63
C TRP A 74 -28.24 21.67 20.34
N GLY A 75 -27.19 22.45 20.61
CA GLY A 75 -27.31 23.78 21.20
C GLY A 75 -28.21 24.71 20.40
N VAL A 76 -28.12 24.60 19.05
CA VAL A 76 -29.01 25.35 18.14
C VAL A 76 -30.41 24.75 18.10
N ALA A 77 -30.57 23.43 18.07
CA ALA A 77 -31.87 22.74 18.01
C ALA A 77 -32.64 22.79 19.34
N HIS A 78 -31.92 22.78 20.47
CA HIS A 78 -32.54 22.87 21.78
C HIS A 78 -33.19 24.24 22.02
N ARG A 79 -32.60 25.30 21.51
CA ARG A 79 -33.23 26.64 21.51
C ARG A 79 -34.43 26.71 20.58
N THR A 80 -34.58 25.78 19.60
CA THR A 80 -35.67 25.72 18.63
C THR A 80 -36.72 24.64 18.91
N ARG A 81 -36.71 23.98 20.09
CA ARG A 81 -37.65 22.95 20.55
C ARG A 81 -37.72 21.64 19.74
N GLY A 82 -36.60 21.16 19.20
CA GLY A 82 -36.56 19.92 18.39
C GLY A 82 -35.90 18.73 19.09
N ILE A 83 -36.62 17.97 19.94
CA ILE A 83 -36.13 16.76 20.64
C ILE A 83 -35.66 15.67 19.62
N GLY A 84 -36.20 15.65 18.40
CA GLY A 84 -35.84 14.67 17.39
C GLY A 84 -34.42 14.81 16.84
N ALA A 85 -33.87 16.03 16.78
CA ALA A 85 -32.49 16.26 16.34
C ALA A 85 -31.47 15.66 17.34
N LEU A 86 -31.86 15.53 18.60
CA LEU A 86 -31.04 15.06 19.71
C LEU A 86 -30.73 13.56 19.64
N ILE A 87 -31.61 12.77 19.01
CA ILE A 87 -31.48 11.31 18.92
C ILE A 87 -30.92 10.94 17.54
N LEU A 88 -31.25 11.70 16.50
CA LEU A 88 -30.85 11.40 15.14
C LEU A 88 -29.36 11.64 14.87
N GLN A 89 -28.81 12.72 15.39
CA GLN A 89 -27.40 13.08 15.15
C GLN A 89 -26.40 12.12 15.78
N PRO A 90 -26.54 11.64 17.03
CA PRO A 90 -25.69 10.59 17.58
C PRO A 90 -25.76 9.30 16.76
N THR A 91 -26.95 8.96 16.25
CA THR A 91 -27.16 7.76 15.44
C THR A 91 -26.44 7.87 14.08
N VAL A 92 -26.52 9.03 13.42
CA VAL A 92 -25.76 9.31 12.19
C VAL A 92 -24.26 9.32 12.45
N ALA A 93 -23.82 9.87 13.58
CA ALA A 93 -22.43 9.87 14.00
C ALA A 93 -21.88 8.47 14.24
N VAL A 94 -22.65 7.61 14.91
CA VAL A 94 -22.31 6.20 15.09
C VAL A 94 -22.26 5.49 13.74
N CYS A 95 -23.23 5.66 12.86
CA CYS A 95 -23.25 5.06 11.53
C CYS A 95 -22.08 5.54 10.66
N ALA A 96 -21.69 6.82 10.74
CA ALA A 96 -20.54 7.36 10.03
C ALA A 96 -19.20 6.88 10.61
N GLY A 97 -19.17 6.49 11.89
CA GLY A 97 -18.01 5.91 12.57
C GLY A 97 -17.85 4.40 12.36
N LEU A 98 -18.89 3.69 11.92
CA LEU A 98 -18.87 2.23 11.75
C LEU A 98 -17.80 1.72 10.77
N PRO A 99 -17.46 2.41 9.67
CA PRO A 99 -16.35 2.00 8.80
C PRO A 99 -14.99 2.01 9.47
N ILE A 100 -14.81 2.80 10.53
CA ILE A 100 -13.60 2.77 11.36
C ILE A 100 -13.42 1.41 12.05
N LEU A 101 -14.50 0.65 12.22
CA LEU A 101 -14.49 -0.67 12.84
C LEU A 101 -14.10 -1.80 11.88
N GLN A 102 -14.09 -1.56 10.57
CA GLN A 102 -13.64 -2.55 9.57
C GLN A 102 -12.19 -3.00 9.80
N PRO A 103 -11.23 -2.09 10.03
CA PRO A 103 -9.85 -2.47 10.38
C PRO A 103 -9.74 -3.24 11.71
N MET A 104 -10.79 -3.22 12.53
CA MET A 104 -10.87 -3.97 13.80
C MET A 104 -11.41 -5.38 13.64
N GLY A 105 -11.60 -5.87 12.39
CA GLY A 105 -12.11 -7.23 12.12
C GLY A 105 -13.63 -7.37 12.21
N VAL A 106 -14.37 -6.26 12.22
CA VAL A 106 -15.84 -6.31 12.12
C VAL A 106 -16.20 -6.54 10.65
N SER A 107 -16.88 -7.65 10.39
CA SER A 107 -17.22 -8.05 9.02
C SER A 107 -18.21 -7.08 8.34
N ALA A 108 -18.07 -6.87 7.05
CA ALA A 108 -18.97 -6.04 6.25
C ALA A 108 -20.47 -6.43 6.41
N PRO A 109 -20.85 -7.72 6.51
CA PRO A 109 -22.23 -8.11 6.82
C PRO A 109 -22.72 -7.63 8.19
N ALA A 110 -21.88 -7.66 9.23
CA ALA A 110 -22.25 -7.15 10.55
C ALA A 110 -22.51 -5.64 10.53
N LEU A 111 -21.69 -4.89 9.81
CA LEU A 111 -21.87 -3.44 9.60
C LEU A 111 -23.16 -3.14 8.84
N ALA A 112 -23.48 -3.92 7.81
CA ALA A 112 -24.72 -3.78 7.05
C ALA A 112 -25.97 -4.06 7.92
N VAL A 113 -25.92 -5.07 8.80
CA VAL A 113 -27.00 -5.37 9.76
C VAL A 113 -27.19 -4.25 10.75
N VAL A 114 -26.12 -3.73 11.37
CA VAL A 114 -26.20 -2.60 12.31
C VAL A 114 -26.77 -1.37 11.62
N ALA A 115 -26.35 -1.10 10.41
CA ALA A 115 -26.83 -0.01 9.59
C ALA A 115 -28.32 -0.16 9.25
N ALA A 116 -28.77 -1.35 8.85
CA ALA A 116 -30.19 -1.64 8.58
C ALA A 116 -31.05 -1.48 9.84
N VAL A 117 -30.62 -2.03 10.98
CA VAL A 117 -31.32 -1.91 12.27
C VAL A 117 -31.45 -0.45 12.71
N THR A 118 -30.38 0.31 12.56
CA THR A 118 -30.36 1.75 12.91
C THR A 118 -31.32 2.54 12.02
N THR A 119 -31.38 2.23 10.72
CA THR A 119 -32.33 2.86 9.79
C THR A 119 -33.77 2.52 10.14
N ILE A 120 -34.07 1.28 10.47
CA ILE A 120 -35.42 0.85 10.88
C ILE A 120 -35.84 1.58 12.16
N LEU A 121 -34.97 1.64 13.17
CA LEU A 121 -35.22 2.36 14.42
C LEU A 121 -35.49 3.85 14.15
N LEU A 122 -34.76 4.45 13.22
CA LEU A 122 -34.93 5.83 12.81
C LEU A 122 -36.30 6.07 12.15
N ILE A 123 -36.68 5.20 11.21
CA ILE A 123 -37.99 5.25 10.54
C ILE A 123 -39.11 5.11 11.58
N VAL A 124 -38.99 4.17 12.53
CA VAL A 124 -39.98 3.98 13.60
C VAL A 124 -40.08 5.23 14.48
N LEU A 125 -38.96 5.87 14.80
CA LEU A 125 -38.93 7.10 15.57
C LEU A 125 -39.63 8.26 14.83
N ILE A 126 -39.34 8.42 13.55
CA ILE A 126 -39.97 9.42 12.66
C ILE A 126 -41.48 9.21 12.58
N VAL A 127 -41.91 7.96 12.44
CA VAL A 127 -43.36 7.60 12.39
C VAL A 127 -44.06 7.87 13.71
N ARG A 128 -43.41 7.62 14.85
CA ARG A 128 -44.00 7.87 16.19
C ARG A 128 -44.08 9.36 16.55
N THR A 129 -43.21 10.20 16.02
CA THR A 129 -43.21 11.65 16.28
C THR A 129 -44.19 12.44 15.41
N ARG A 130 -44.93 11.78 14.52
CA ARG A 130 -45.87 12.38 13.52
C ARG A 130 -47.10 13.10 14.07
N ARG A 131 -47.17 13.45 15.34
CA ARG A 131 -48.40 14.00 15.96
C ARG A 131 -48.44 15.52 16.15
N THR A 132 -47.56 16.32 15.48
CA THR A 132 -47.65 17.79 15.58
C THR A 132 -47.36 18.47 14.22
N ASP A 133 -48.32 19.21 13.73
CA ASP A 133 -48.42 19.72 12.34
C ASP A 133 -47.41 20.77 11.83
N ALA A 134 -46.66 21.43 12.70
CA ALA A 134 -45.80 22.55 12.27
C ALA A 134 -44.37 22.14 11.86
N THR A 135 -44.01 20.88 12.03
CA THR A 135 -42.63 20.35 11.85
C THR A 135 -42.50 19.47 10.63
N HIS A 136 -43.58 19.24 9.87
CA HIS A 136 -43.65 18.22 8.81
C HIS A 136 -42.59 18.37 7.72
N ARG A 137 -42.37 19.59 7.20
CA ARG A 137 -41.45 19.85 6.09
C ARG A 137 -39.97 19.63 6.47
N ARG A 138 -39.58 19.92 7.72
CA ARG A 138 -38.23 19.75 8.25
C ARG A 138 -37.85 18.28 8.46
N TRP A 139 -38.82 17.47 8.86
CA TRP A 139 -38.62 16.04 9.07
C TRP A 139 -38.36 15.27 7.76
N TRP A 140 -38.96 15.70 6.66
CA TRP A 140 -38.68 15.11 5.36
C TRP A 140 -37.27 15.42 4.88
N TRP A 141 -36.78 16.64 5.10
CA TRP A 141 -35.39 16.99 4.80
C TRP A 141 -34.42 16.21 5.68
N LEU A 142 -34.70 16.08 6.94
CA LEU A 142 -33.88 15.33 7.88
C LEU A 142 -33.88 13.82 7.57
N ALA A 143 -35.03 13.25 7.21
CA ALA A 143 -35.14 11.87 6.77
C ALA A 143 -34.39 11.62 5.45
N GLY A 144 -34.53 12.53 4.48
CA GLY A 144 -33.78 12.48 3.23
C GLY A 144 -32.26 12.57 3.45
N TYR A 145 -31.86 13.45 4.36
CA TYR A 145 -30.49 13.60 4.78
C TYR A 145 -29.89 12.33 5.40
N VAL A 146 -30.57 11.76 6.40
CA VAL A 146 -30.15 10.54 7.07
C VAL A 146 -30.10 9.37 6.09
N THR A 147 -31.09 9.28 5.20
CA THR A 147 -31.10 8.25 4.16
C THR A 147 -29.94 8.43 3.18
N ALA A 148 -29.65 9.66 2.76
CA ALA A 148 -28.52 9.96 1.88
C ALA A 148 -27.17 9.70 2.58
N ALA A 149 -26.99 10.13 3.81
CA ALA A 149 -25.78 9.86 4.60
C ALA A 149 -25.60 8.35 4.86
N PHE A 150 -26.72 7.64 5.12
CA PHE A 150 -26.72 6.19 5.27
C PHE A 150 -26.39 5.47 3.96
N LEU A 151 -27.04 5.84 2.85
CA LEU A 151 -26.75 5.26 1.53
C LEU A 151 -25.30 5.51 1.13
N LEU A 152 -24.77 6.70 1.44
CA LEU A 152 -23.38 7.03 1.18
C LEU A 152 -22.42 6.24 2.08
N ALA A 153 -22.75 6.07 3.37
CA ALA A 153 -21.97 5.27 4.31
C ALA A 153 -22.02 3.78 3.95
N ALA A 154 -23.21 3.26 3.64
CA ALA A 154 -23.38 1.89 3.15
C ALA A 154 -22.68 1.68 1.80
N PHE A 155 -22.74 2.66 0.92
CA PHE A 155 -22.05 2.65 -0.36
C PHE A 155 -20.53 2.59 -0.17
N ASN A 156 -19.94 3.39 0.69
CA ASN A 156 -18.51 3.36 0.97
C ASN A 156 -18.05 2.12 1.74
N ALA A 157 -18.84 1.64 2.70
CA ALA A 157 -18.58 0.38 3.40
C ALA A 157 -18.73 -0.83 2.47
N SER A 158 -19.53 -0.71 1.42
CA SER A 158 -19.83 -1.75 0.45
C SER A 158 -19.32 -1.45 -0.95
N SER A 159 -18.41 -0.48 -1.12
CA SER A 159 -17.83 -0.14 -2.43
C SER A 159 -17.20 -1.35 -3.15
N THR A 160 -17.05 -2.44 -2.43
CA THR A 160 -16.64 -3.75 -2.92
C THR A 160 -17.73 -4.80 -2.95
N ALA A 161 -18.81 -4.59 -2.22
CA ALA A 161 -19.96 -5.50 -2.21
C ALA A 161 -21.07 -5.05 -3.17
N LEU A 162 -21.06 -3.79 -3.62
CA LEU A 162 -22.01 -3.31 -4.61
C LEU A 162 -21.44 -3.55 -6.01
N PRO A 163 -22.26 -4.09 -6.95
CA PRO A 163 -21.88 -4.25 -8.34
C PRO A 163 -21.77 -2.91 -9.07
N PHE A 164 -21.84 -1.79 -8.37
CA PHE A 164 -21.94 -0.45 -8.94
C PHE A 164 -21.12 0.56 -8.14
N ASP A 165 -20.14 1.18 -8.81
CA ASP A 165 -19.36 2.30 -8.31
C ASP A 165 -19.82 3.59 -9.03
N PRO A 166 -20.56 4.51 -8.36
CA PRO A 166 -21.07 5.73 -9.01
C PRO A 166 -19.96 6.67 -9.43
N THR A 167 -18.75 6.59 -8.83
CA THR A 167 -17.61 7.40 -9.28
C THR A 167 -17.10 6.93 -10.63
N ALA A 168 -17.42 5.70 -11.05
CA ALA A 168 -17.09 5.19 -12.38
C ALA A 168 -17.69 6.04 -13.53
N ALA A 169 -18.84 6.69 -13.30
CA ALA A 169 -19.43 7.60 -14.27
C ALA A 169 -18.66 8.94 -14.41
N LEU A 170 -17.82 9.26 -13.43
CA LEU A 170 -17.04 10.51 -13.39
C LEU A 170 -15.60 10.33 -13.86
N THR A 171 -15.19 9.10 -14.14
CA THR A 171 -13.83 8.75 -14.55
C THR A 171 -13.84 7.80 -15.74
N SER A 172 -12.74 7.76 -16.49
CA SER A 172 -12.57 6.80 -17.57
C SER A 172 -12.58 5.36 -17.03
N SER A 173 -13.21 4.44 -17.76
CA SER A 173 -13.11 3.00 -17.47
C SER A 173 -11.76 2.41 -17.87
N GLY A 174 -10.97 3.18 -18.61
CA GLY A 174 -9.70 2.79 -19.22
C GLY A 174 -9.72 3.02 -20.74
N GLY A 175 -8.64 2.69 -21.39
CA GLY A 175 -8.49 2.84 -22.84
C GLY A 175 -7.18 2.26 -23.36
N GLY A 176 -7.07 2.17 -24.68
CA GLY A 176 -5.80 1.89 -25.37
C GLY A 176 -5.00 3.17 -25.54
N GLY A 177 -3.66 3.02 -25.58
CA GLY A 177 -2.71 4.06 -25.90
C GLY A 177 -1.90 3.74 -27.18
N PRO A 178 -0.89 4.56 -27.53
CA PRO A 178 -0.07 4.38 -28.72
C PRO A 178 0.97 3.25 -28.59
N GLY A 179 1.29 2.83 -27.37
CA GLY A 179 2.25 1.75 -27.10
C GLY A 179 1.84 0.43 -27.74
N ARG A 180 2.78 -0.48 -27.87
CA ARG A 180 2.59 -1.78 -28.52
C ARG A 180 3.02 -2.92 -27.62
N SER A 181 2.36 -4.04 -27.75
CA SER A 181 2.79 -5.29 -27.12
C SER A 181 3.61 -6.09 -28.12
N VAL A 182 4.91 -6.24 -27.84
CA VAL A 182 5.85 -7.01 -28.68
C VAL A 182 6.79 -7.77 -27.76
N ASP A 183 6.89 -9.08 -27.96
CA ASP A 183 7.74 -9.95 -27.14
C ASP A 183 9.20 -9.47 -27.13
N LEU A 184 9.79 -9.53 -25.94
CA LEU A 184 11.22 -9.33 -25.70
C LEU A 184 11.93 -10.69 -25.58
N PRO A 185 13.25 -10.74 -25.69
CA PRO A 185 14.01 -11.93 -25.35
C PRO A 185 13.69 -12.43 -23.95
N GLU A 186 13.60 -13.74 -23.80
CA GLU A 186 13.40 -14.35 -22.47
C GLU A 186 14.55 -13.99 -21.55
N GLN A 187 14.23 -13.54 -20.35
CA GLN A 187 15.22 -13.24 -19.33
C GLN A 187 15.49 -14.48 -18.48
N VAL A 188 16.76 -14.84 -18.39
CA VAL A 188 17.20 -15.99 -17.58
C VAL A 188 17.78 -15.47 -16.27
N VAL A 189 17.11 -15.76 -15.15
CA VAL A 189 17.60 -15.50 -13.81
C VAL A 189 17.92 -16.82 -13.14
N PRO A 190 19.13 -17.01 -12.55
CA PRO A 190 19.49 -18.24 -11.88
C PRO A 190 18.47 -18.62 -10.79
N GLN A 191 17.96 -19.84 -10.85
CA GLN A 191 17.05 -20.35 -9.83
C GLN A 191 17.82 -20.70 -8.55
N ASN A 192 17.49 -20.02 -7.46
CA ASN A 192 17.96 -20.41 -6.14
C ASN A 192 17.16 -21.65 -5.69
N PRO A 193 17.80 -22.79 -5.40
CA PRO A 193 17.10 -24.03 -5.05
C PRO A 193 16.41 -24.01 -3.70
N SER A 194 16.68 -23.01 -2.86
CA SER A 194 16.13 -22.87 -1.52
C SER A 194 14.85 -22.03 -1.46
N VAL A 195 14.49 -21.36 -2.57
CA VAL A 195 13.28 -20.56 -2.67
C VAL A 195 12.27 -21.17 -3.64
N ALA A 196 11.01 -20.73 -3.59
CA ALA A 196 10.01 -21.10 -4.57
C ALA A 196 10.47 -20.77 -6.00
N THR A 197 9.96 -21.49 -6.97
CA THR A 197 10.34 -21.32 -8.36
C THR A 197 10.13 -19.88 -8.83
N ASN A 198 11.16 -19.30 -9.48
CA ASN A 198 11.00 -17.98 -10.12
C ASN A 198 9.77 -17.99 -11.04
N PRO A 199 8.98 -16.95 -11.05
CA PRO A 199 9.14 -15.64 -10.40
C PRO A 199 8.32 -15.48 -9.10
N PHE A 200 8.01 -16.56 -8.38
CA PHE A 200 7.02 -16.58 -7.30
C PHE A 200 7.63 -16.71 -5.91
N ASN A 201 8.83 -16.14 -5.66
CA ASN A 201 9.45 -16.33 -4.37
C ASN A 201 9.38 -15.12 -3.42
N SER A 202 9.26 -13.89 -3.91
CA SER A 202 9.27 -12.69 -3.07
C SER A 202 8.52 -11.52 -3.71
N ILE A 203 8.51 -10.36 -3.03
CA ILE A 203 7.99 -9.11 -3.59
C ILE A 203 8.73 -8.71 -4.89
N HIS A 204 9.99 -9.11 -5.07
CA HIS A 204 10.82 -8.80 -6.22
C HIS A 204 10.94 -9.96 -7.22
N ASN A 205 10.01 -10.91 -7.20
CA ASN A 205 9.88 -12.06 -8.10
C ASN A 205 10.93 -13.16 -7.91
N ASP A 206 12.20 -12.79 -7.82
CA ASP A 206 13.34 -13.67 -7.73
C ASP A 206 14.40 -13.10 -6.77
N THR A 207 15.46 -13.86 -6.49
CA THR A 207 16.48 -13.45 -5.54
C THR A 207 17.43 -12.38 -6.06
N TRP A 208 17.46 -12.15 -7.39
CA TRP A 208 18.17 -11.04 -8.01
C TRP A 208 17.40 -9.72 -7.94
N ALA A 209 16.15 -9.77 -7.47
CA ALA A 209 15.24 -8.63 -7.41
C ALA A 209 15.09 -7.94 -8.79
N THR A 210 14.89 -8.74 -9.84
CA THR A 210 14.80 -8.21 -11.20
C THR A 210 13.50 -7.50 -11.49
N ASP A 211 12.45 -7.78 -10.73
CA ASP A 211 11.10 -7.24 -10.93
C ASP A 211 10.54 -7.54 -12.34
N SER A 212 10.97 -8.65 -12.94
CA SER A 212 10.57 -9.06 -14.29
C SER A 212 10.04 -10.49 -14.35
N TYR A 213 9.21 -10.76 -15.36
CA TYR A 213 8.54 -12.03 -15.63
C TYR A 213 8.82 -12.52 -17.04
N ASN A 214 8.70 -13.84 -17.25
CA ASN A 214 8.53 -14.47 -18.57
C ASN A 214 7.09 -15.04 -18.69
N LEU A 215 6.10 -14.29 -18.25
CA LEU A 215 4.69 -14.71 -18.18
C LEU A 215 3.82 -13.82 -19.06
N ILE A 216 2.70 -14.39 -19.51
CA ILE A 216 1.66 -13.59 -20.17
C ILE A 216 1.05 -12.57 -19.22
N SER A 217 0.58 -11.45 -19.74
CA SER A 217 -0.15 -10.40 -19.03
C SER A 217 -1.53 -10.18 -19.63
N PRO A 218 -2.46 -9.48 -18.96
CA PRO A 218 -3.77 -9.18 -19.52
C PRO A 218 -3.66 -8.44 -20.86
N LYS A 219 -4.26 -8.99 -21.92
CA LYS A 219 -4.12 -8.48 -23.31
C LYS A 219 -5.24 -7.52 -23.74
N GLU A 220 -6.46 -7.76 -23.26
CA GLU A 220 -7.64 -6.97 -23.64
C GLU A 220 -8.33 -6.35 -22.41
N PRO A 221 -7.75 -5.31 -21.84
CA PRO A 221 -8.16 -4.79 -20.54
C PRO A 221 -9.57 -4.20 -20.54
N LEU A 222 -10.09 -3.73 -21.67
CA LEU A 222 -11.42 -3.09 -21.73
C LEU A 222 -12.55 -4.09 -21.48
N THR A 223 -12.35 -5.36 -21.82
CA THR A 223 -13.28 -6.47 -21.57
C THR A 223 -12.94 -7.24 -20.31
N ALA A 224 -11.74 -7.08 -19.79
CA ALA A 224 -11.25 -7.78 -18.62
C ALA A 224 -12.04 -7.40 -17.36
N LYS A 225 -12.34 -8.40 -16.55
CA LYS A 225 -13.04 -8.23 -15.27
C LYS A 225 -12.06 -7.76 -14.19
N VAL A 226 -12.46 -6.75 -13.43
CA VAL A 226 -11.76 -6.32 -12.21
C VAL A 226 -12.51 -6.85 -11.00
N GLU A 227 -11.79 -7.49 -10.09
CA GLU A 227 -12.32 -8.02 -8.84
C GLU A 227 -11.44 -7.57 -7.68
N SER A 228 -11.99 -7.59 -6.46
CA SER A 228 -11.24 -7.22 -5.25
C SER A 228 -11.60 -8.11 -4.08
N LEU A 229 -10.62 -8.35 -3.22
CA LEU A 229 -10.78 -9.02 -1.93
C LEU A 229 -10.36 -8.05 -0.82
N PHE A 230 -11.25 -7.85 0.14
CA PHE A 230 -11.00 -6.99 1.30
C PHE A 230 -10.66 -7.83 2.50
N THR A 231 -9.43 -7.68 2.98
CA THR A 231 -8.90 -8.36 4.17
C THR A 231 -8.87 -7.47 5.39
N GLY A 232 -9.08 -6.16 5.21
CA GLY A 232 -8.94 -5.15 6.28
C GLY A 232 -7.49 -4.81 6.62
N GLY A 233 -6.54 -5.19 5.77
CA GLY A 233 -5.12 -4.94 5.95
C GLY A 233 -4.41 -4.66 4.63
N ASP A 234 -3.21 -4.08 4.74
CA ASP A 234 -2.29 -3.81 3.64
C ASP A 234 -1.58 -5.11 3.24
N CYS A 235 -1.81 -5.60 2.02
CA CYS A 235 -1.27 -6.86 1.50
C CYS A 235 -0.12 -6.60 0.51
N ALA A 236 1.01 -6.10 1.00
CA ALA A 236 2.09 -5.59 0.16
C ALA A 236 2.76 -6.64 -0.74
N THR A 237 3.00 -7.84 -0.22
CA THR A 237 3.63 -8.94 -0.95
C THR A 237 2.59 -10.02 -1.25
N ILE A 238 2.55 -10.43 -2.52
CA ILE A 238 1.72 -11.53 -3.02
C ILE A 238 2.63 -12.52 -3.75
N THR A 239 2.45 -13.81 -3.50
CA THR A 239 3.14 -14.88 -4.23
C THR A 239 2.21 -16.08 -4.42
N PHE A 240 2.71 -17.13 -5.08
CA PHE A 240 1.91 -18.32 -5.41
C PHE A 240 2.66 -19.58 -4.99
N THR A 241 1.96 -20.50 -4.32
CA THR A 241 2.49 -21.82 -3.99
C THR A 241 2.72 -22.65 -5.25
N SER A 242 3.44 -23.74 -5.13
CA SER A 242 3.64 -24.72 -6.21
C SER A 242 2.32 -25.32 -6.73
N ARG A 243 1.24 -25.21 -5.95
CA ARG A 243 -0.13 -25.59 -6.34
C ARG A 243 -0.92 -24.47 -7.01
N GLY A 244 -0.34 -23.27 -7.11
CA GLY A 244 -0.97 -22.10 -7.69
C GLY A 244 -1.90 -21.34 -6.74
N GLU A 245 -1.94 -21.66 -5.44
CA GLU A 245 -2.69 -20.88 -4.46
C GLU A 245 -1.97 -19.57 -4.15
N LEU A 246 -2.72 -18.50 -4.03
CA LEU A 246 -2.17 -17.19 -3.68
C LEU A 246 -1.88 -17.13 -2.18
N VAL A 247 -0.67 -16.70 -1.85
CA VAL A 247 -0.21 -16.45 -0.48
C VAL A 247 0.11 -14.98 -0.30
N THR A 248 -0.35 -14.39 0.81
CA THR A 248 -0.02 -13.02 1.18
C THR A 248 -0.01 -12.83 2.70
N LEU A 249 0.81 -11.91 3.17
CA LEU A 249 0.77 -11.39 4.53
C LEU A 249 0.11 -10.01 4.49
N CYS A 250 -1.02 -9.86 5.18
CA CYS A 250 -1.72 -8.59 5.24
C CYS A 250 -1.53 -7.96 6.63
N SER A 251 -1.00 -6.74 6.62
CA SER A 251 -0.74 -5.96 7.82
C SER A 251 -1.96 -5.12 8.18
N THR A 252 -2.68 -5.54 9.22
CA THR A 252 -3.70 -4.70 9.86
C THR A 252 -3.02 -3.68 10.79
N LEU A 253 -3.79 -2.86 11.49
CA LEU A 253 -3.22 -1.87 12.40
C LEU A 253 -2.31 -2.48 13.49
N THR A 254 -2.66 -3.66 14.00
CA THR A 254 -1.98 -4.29 15.15
C THR A 254 -1.52 -5.72 14.91
N LYS A 255 -1.90 -6.33 13.78
CA LYS A 255 -1.66 -7.75 13.51
C LYS A 255 -1.12 -7.95 12.09
N VAL A 256 -0.37 -9.01 11.92
CA VAL A 256 -0.03 -9.59 10.63
C VAL A 256 -0.83 -10.86 10.47
N VAL A 257 -1.56 -10.96 9.36
CA VAL A 257 -2.43 -12.10 9.06
C VAL A 257 -1.94 -12.73 7.75
N ALA A 258 -1.59 -14.01 7.80
CA ALA A 258 -1.34 -14.80 6.61
C ALA A 258 -2.67 -15.25 6.00
N TYR A 259 -2.75 -15.19 4.69
CA TYR A 259 -3.88 -15.67 3.91
C TYR A 259 -3.41 -16.67 2.85
N LEU A 260 -4.16 -17.75 2.73
CA LEU A 260 -4.14 -18.68 1.61
C LEU A 260 -5.43 -18.48 0.83
N ILE A 261 -5.35 -18.17 -0.46
CA ILE A 261 -6.47 -17.69 -1.27
C ILE A 261 -6.49 -18.48 -2.58
N ASP A 262 -7.66 -18.90 -3.00
CA ASP A 262 -7.89 -19.38 -4.37
C ASP A 262 -7.82 -18.19 -5.33
N PRO A 263 -6.79 -18.09 -6.18
CA PRO A 263 -6.61 -16.92 -7.03
C PRO A 263 -7.72 -16.77 -8.09
N ALA A 264 -8.34 -17.85 -8.53
CA ALA A 264 -9.39 -17.79 -9.56
C ALA A 264 -10.70 -17.21 -9.02
N THR A 265 -11.05 -17.47 -7.78
CA THR A 265 -12.32 -17.05 -7.17
C THR A 265 -12.17 -15.99 -6.09
N LEU A 266 -10.95 -15.64 -5.69
CA LEU A 266 -10.61 -14.80 -4.53
C LEU A 266 -11.20 -15.31 -3.21
N ARG A 267 -11.58 -16.59 -3.14
CA ARG A 267 -12.06 -17.21 -1.92
C ARG A 267 -10.90 -17.45 -0.96
N VAL A 268 -11.01 -16.92 0.24
CA VAL A 268 -10.07 -17.23 1.33
C VAL A 268 -10.23 -18.70 1.69
N LEU A 269 -9.18 -19.49 1.47
CA LEU A 269 -9.11 -20.90 1.83
C LEU A 269 -8.79 -21.04 3.31
N GLU A 270 -7.82 -20.27 3.78
CA GLU A 270 -7.43 -20.20 5.19
C GLU A 270 -6.87 -18.82 5.54
N SER A 271 -6.98 -18.42 6.79
CA SER A 271 -6.31 -17.24 7.33
C SER A 271 -5.83 -17.48 8.76
N ARG A 272 -4.66 -16.94 9.09
CA ARG A 272 -4.04 -17.11 10.41
C ARG A 272 -3.34 -15.84 10.86
N VAL A 273 -3.56 -15.42 12.12
CA VAL A 273 -2.75 -14.39 12.74
C VAL A 273 -1.36 -14.97 13.00
N VAL A 274 -0.35 -14.40 12.36
CA VAL A 274 1.04 -14.87 12.41
C VAL A 274 1.97 -13.91 13.16
N GLY A 275 1.51 -12.74 13.53
CA GLY A 275 2.30 -11.77 14.29
C GLY A 275 1.49 -10.60 14.80
N GLU A 276 2.08 -9.88 15.74
CA GLU A 276 1.63 -8.55 16.17
C GLU A 276 2.59 -7.50 15.64
N ARG A 277 2.07 -6.33 15.32
CA ARG A 277 2.89 -5.20 14.87
C ARG A 277 2.53 -3.91 15.59
N ARG A 278 3.50 -2.98 15.67
CA ARG A 278 3.23 -1.58 15.98
C ARG A 278 2.86 -0.86 14.71
N PRO A 279 1.88 0.05 14.76
CA PRO A 279 1.60 0.91 13.61
C PRO A 279 2.85 1.70 13.23
N SER A 280 3.32 1.49 12.00
CA SER A 280 4.47 2.22 11.43
C SER A 280 4.30 2.34 9.91
N LEU A 281 4.82 3.43 9.34
CA LEU A 281 4.92 3.62 7.89
C LEU A 281 6.27 3.15 7.33
N THR A 282 7.27 2.98 8.20
CA THR A 282 8.65 2.66 7.82
C THR A 282 9.10 1.29 8.33
N ASP A 283 8.37 0.70 9.25
CA ASP A 283 8.65 -0.63 9.77
C ASP A 283 7.83 -1.68 8.99
N PHE A 284 8.46 -2.33 8.04
CA PHE A 284 7.91 -3.45 7.26
C PHE A 284 8.08 -4.81 7.94
N SER A 285 8.64 -4.87 9.14
CA SER A 285 8.75 -6.10 9.90
C SER A 285 7.36 -6.71 10.12
N GLY A 286 7.23 -7.99 9.80
CA GLY A 286 5.99 -8.72 9.96
C GLY A 286 4.91 -8.42 8.92
N GLY A 287 5.26 -8.15 7.64
CA GLY A 287 4.24 -8.07 6.59
C GLY A 287 4.66 -7.44 5.27
N GLY A 288 5.68 -6.57 5.23
CA GLY A 288 6.16 -5.98 3.98
C GLY A 288 6.94 -6.99 3.16
N TYR A 289 8.00 -7.53 3.74
CA TYR A 289 8.86 -8.50 3.08
C TYR A 289 8.66 -9.90 3.65
N PHE A 290 8.34 -10.84 2.80
CA PHE A 290 8.47 -12.27 3.08
C PHE A 290 8.97 -12.99 1.83
N ILE A 291 9.49 -14.17 2.03
CA ILE A 291 9.86 -15.07 0.94
C ILE A 291 9.08 -16.38 1.07
N LEU A 292 8.72 -16.96 -0.06
CA LEU A 292 8.24 -18.33 -0.14
C LEU A 292 9.45 -19.24 -0.45
N ASP A 293 9.73 -20.21 0.40
CA ASP A 293 10.82 -21.15 0.20
C ASP A 293 10.44 -22.29 -0.77
N ALA A 294 11.39 -23.14 -1.10
CA ALA A 294 11.19 -24.27 -2.02
C ALA A 294 10.22 -25.35 -1.49
N LYS A 295 9.74 -25.23 -0.26
CA LYS A 295 8.75 -26.12 0.36
C LYS A 295 7.38 -25.46 0.51
N ASP A 296 7.16 -24.33 -0.14
CA ASP A 296 5.97 -23.50 0.06
C ASP A 296 5.80 -23.01 1.51
N GLN A 297 6.91 -22.70 2.20
CA GLN A 297 6.86 -22.11 3.53
C GLN A 297 7.05 -20.59 3.44
N ILE A 298 6.21 -19.85 4.13
CA ILE A 298 6.33 -18.39 4.27
C ILE A 298 7.40 -18.10 5.32
N VAL A 299 8.50 -17.47 4.93
CA VAL A 299 9.58 -17.06 5.82
C VAL A 299 9.60 -15.55 5.91
N PHE A 300 9.46 -15.02 7.11
CA PHE A 300 9.39 -13.56 7.32
C PHE A 300 9.94 -13.13 8.67
N PRO A 301 10.45 -11.88 8.78
CA PRO A 301 10.86 -11.32 10.05
C PRO A 301 9.64 -10.94 10.90
N ALA A 302 9.66 -11.36 12.17
CA ALA A 302 8.71 -10.96 13.18
C ALA A 302 9.38 -10.10 14.25
N ARG A 303 8.60 -9.47 15.09
CA ARG A 303 9.10 -8.61 16.17
C ARG A 303 10.04 -9.35 17.12
N GLY A 304 11.01 -8.60 17.66
CA GLY A 304 11.93 -9.11 18.65
C GLY A 304 13.08 -9.93 18.09
N GLY A 305 13.39 -9.80 16.80
CA GLY A 305 14.47 -10.55 16.17
C GLY A 305 14.14 -12.02 15.93
N ILE A 306 12.88 -12.33 15.67
CA ILE A 306 12.41 -13.69 15.39
C ILE A 306 12.15 -13.83 13.89
N LEU A 307 12.77 -14.80 13.23
CA LEU A 307 12.39 -15.24 11.89
C LEU A 307 11.33 -16.34 12.04
N ARG A 308 10.15 -16.14 11.47
CA ARG A 308 9.06 -17.13 11.52
C ARG A 308 8.94 -17.88 10.22
N ILE A 309 8.61 -19.15 10.32
CA ILE A 309 8.41 -20.05 9.20
C ILE A 309 7.01 -20.65 9.32
N ILE A 310 6.14 -20.31 8.37
CA ILE A 310 4.73 -20.75 8.33
C ILE A 310 4.55 -21.68 7.15
N GLU A 311 4.05 -22.88 7.39
CA GLU A 311 3.67 -23.83 6.36
C GLU A 311 2.50 -23.27 5.52
N ALA A 312 2.58 -23.37 4.20
CA ALA A 312 1.49 -23.01 3.29
C ALA A 312 1.10 -24.15 2.33
N ALA A 313 1.94 -25.17 2.20
CA ALA A 313 1.66 -26.31 1.31
C ALA A 313 0.45 -27.14 1.74
N ALA A 314 0.17 -27.28 3.03
CA ALA A 314 -0.91 -28.09 3.57
C ALA A 314 -1.86 -27.34 4.51
N GLY A 315 -1.86 -26.01 4.43
CA GLY A 315 -2.58 -25.11 5.32
C GLY A 315 -1.62 -24.22 6.12
N LEU A 316 -2.17 -23.21 6.80
CA LEU A 316 -1.36 -22.22 7.51
C LEU A 316 -1.05 -22.70 8.94
N SER A 317 0.13 -23.26 9.16
CA SER A 317 0.61 -23.66 10.49
C SER A 317 2.04 -23.18 10.73
N GLU A 318 2.37 -22.81 11.96
CA GLU A 318 3.76 -22.48 12.30
C GLU A 318 4.60 -23.75 12.29
N SER A 319 5.63 -23.77 11.45
CA SER A 319 6.53 -24.91 11.32
C SER A 319 7.79 -24.74 12.15
N ALA A 320 8.33 -23.51 12.22
CA ALA A 320 9.54 -23.19 12.98
C ALA A 320 9.63 -21.70 13.30
N SER A 321 10.54 -21.37 14.21
CA SER A 321 11.03 -20.01 14.43
C SER A 321 12.52 -20.03 14.76
N ILE A 322 13.24 -18.99 14.34
CA ILE A 322 14.68 -18.82 14.57
C ILE A 322 14.88 -17.50 15.29
N ASP A 323 15.51 -17.54 16.45
CA ASP A 323 15.82 -16.35 17.24
C ASP A 323 17.20 -15.81 16.83
N VAL A 324 17.21 -14.62 16.23
CA VAL A 324 18.43 -13.89 15.85
C VAL A 324 18.66 -12.65 16.72
N SER A 325 17.86 -12.45 17.77
CA SER A 325 17.87 -11.24 18.61
C SER A 325 19.23 -10.95 19.25
N ALA A 326 20.00 -12.00 19.57
CA ALA A 326 21.34 -11.87 20.19
C ALA A 326 22.38 -11.23 19.25
N THR A 327 22.12 -11.18 17.94
CA THR A 327 23.01 -10.59 16.93
C THR A 327 22.62 -9.17 16.52
N LEU A 328 21.45 -8.71 16.95
CA LEU A 328 20.92 -7.40 16.62
C LEU A 328 21.41 -6.31 17.58
N GLN A 329 21.46 -5.08 17.11
CA GLN A 329 21.68 -3.92 17.95
C GLN A 329 20.49 -3.69 18.92
N PRO A 330 20.69 -3.04 20.07
CA PRO A 330 19.60 -2.73 20.99
C PRO A 330 18.46 -1.96 20.30
N GLY A 331 17.26 -2.56 20.28
CA GLY A 331 16.06 -1.97 19.65
C GLY A 331 15.93 -2.20 18.15
N GLU A 332 16.91 -2.82 17.52
CA GLU A 332 16.88 -3.14 16.09
C GLU A 332 15.82 -4.19 15.77
N GLN A 333 15.21 -4.04 14.58
CA GLN A 333 14.30 -5.03 14.01
C GLN A 333 14.92 -5.61 12.73
N VAL A 334 14.62 -6.86 12.43
CA VAL A 334 14.97 -7.46 11.14
C VAL A 334 14.02 -6.89 10.08
N THR A 335 14.57 -6.40 8.99
CA THR A 335 13.84 -5.81 7.86
C THR A 335 13.45 -6.89 6.85
N SER A 336 14.39 -7.76 6.49
CA SER A 336 14.20 -8.79 5.47
C SER A 336 14.99 -10.06 5.75
N VAL A 337 14.53 -11.18 5.18
CA VAL A 337 15.16 -12.50 5.27
C VAL A 337 15.04 -13.23 3.95
N MET A 338 16.08 -13.96 3.55
CA MET A 338 16.10 -14.76 2.33
C MET A 338 17.08 -15.94 2.46
N PRO A 339 16.72 -17.17 2.04
CA PRO A 339 17.68 -18.27 2.02
C PRO A 339 18.58 -18.20 0.79
N ASP A 340 19.84 -18.58 0.95
CA ASP A 340 20.78 -18.69 -0.15
C ASP A 340 20.77 -20.07 -0.82
N TRP A 341 21.69 -20.30 -1.80
CA TRP A 341 21.81 -21.55 -2.55
C TRP A 341 22.17 -22.77 -1.69
N GLU A 342 22.74 -22.54 -0.48
CA GLU A 342 23.05 -23.57 0.50
C GLU A 342 21.95 -23.77 1.56
N GLY A 343 20.85 -23.00 1.46
CA GLY A 343 19.72 -23.02 2.40
C GLY A 343 19.98 -22.30 3.71
N ARG A 344 21.03 -21.49 3.79
CA ARG A 344 21.30 -20.61 4.96
C ARG A 344 20.41 -19.38 4.85
N TYR A 345 19.78 -18.97 5.95
CA TYR A 345 18.98 -17.75 5.97
C TYR A 345 19.85 -16.52 6.18
N TRP A 346 19.96 -15.67 5.18
CA TRP A 346 20.46 -14.32 5.30
C TRP A 346 19.38 -13.41 5.86
N TYR A 347 19.76 -12.44 6.68
CA TYR A 347 18.85 -11.42 7.20
C TYR A 347 19.57 -10.09 7.35
N VAL A 348 18.80 -9.01 7.21
CA VAL A 348 19.28 -7.64 7.42
C VAL A 348 18.45 -6.97 8.50
N GLY A 349 19.11 -6.19 9.35
CA GLY A 349 18.50 -5.41 10.41
C GLY A 349 18.54 -3.91 10.11
N ALA A 350 17.56 -3.18 10.60
CA ALA A 350 17.37 -1.76 10.30
C ALA A 350 18.50 -0.84 10.78
N LEU A 351 19.38 -1.28 11.69
CA LEU A 351 20.52 -0.51 12.22
C LEU A 351 21.87 -1.08 11.75
N GLY A 352 21.91 -1.66 10.57
CA GLY A 352 23.13 -2.09 9.89
C GLY A 352 23.57 -3.50 10.18
N THR A 353 22.79 -4.32 10.87
CA THR A 353 23.13 -5.74 11.06
C THR A 353 22.90 -6.53 9.78
N VAL A 354 23.90 -7.28 9.35
CA VAL A 354 23.80 -8.30 8.29
C VAL A 354 24.23 -9.63 8.85
N GLY A 355 23.35 -10.62 8.80
CA GLY A 355 23.61 -11.92 9.40
C GLY A 355 23.25 -13.09 8.53
N VAL A 356 23.77 -14.25 8.90
CA VAL A 356 23.48 -15.54 8.29
C VAL A 356 23.18 -16.57 9.38
N VAL A 357 22.16 -17.39 9.15
CA VAL A 357 21.81 -18.52 10.04
C VAL A 357 22.26 -19.82 9.40
N ARG A 358 23.08 -20.57 10.10
CA ARG A 358 23.52 -21.92 9.73
C ARG A 358 23.12 -22.90 10.82
N ASP A 359 22.43 -23.96 10.48
CA ASP A 359 21.97 -24.99 11.44
C ASP A 359 21.26 -24.38 12.67
N GLY A 360 20.46 -23.36 12.45
CA GLY A 360 19.72 -22.64 13.49
C GLY A 360 20.57 -21.67 14.34
N LYS A 361 21.86 -21.48 14.03
CA LYS A 361 22.76 -20.56 14.73
C LYS A 361 23.00 -19.29 13.92
N PRO A 362 22.57 -18.13 14.42
CA PRO A 362 22.81 -16.85 13.77
C PRO A 362 24.22 -16.34 14.06
N GLU A 363 24.89 -15.83 13.03
CA GLU A 363 26.15 -15.09 13.09
C GLU A 363 26.01 -13.83 12.26
N ALA A 364 26.50 -12.68 12.72
CA ALA A 364 26.30 -11.41 12.05
C ALA A 364 27.47 -10.45 12.23
N ILE A 365 27.55 -9.49 11.30
CA ILE A 365 28.34 -8.26 11.45
C ILE A 365 27.38 -7.06 11.51
N ASN A 366 27.88 -5.93 11.97
CA ASN A 366 27.21 -4.65 11.86
C ASN A 366 28.01 -3.74 10.93
N LEU A 367 27.35 -3.10 9.98
CA LEU A 367 27.94 -2.18 9.01
C LEU A 367 28.05 -0.76 9.60
N ASP A 368 28.79 -0.63 10.70
CA ASP A 368 29.08 0.63 11.39
C ASP A 368 27.84 1.46 11.79
N GLY A 369 26.68 0.81 11.95
CA GLY A 369 25.42 1.46 12.28
C GLY A 369 24.77 2.17 11.07
N GLU A 370 25.18 1.87 9.84
CA GLU A 370 24.53 2.38 8.64
C GLU A 370 23.12 1.77 8.50
N ASP A 371 22.10 2.59 8.47
CA ASP A 371 20.70 2.13 8.38
C ASP A 371 20.44 1.29 7.11
N ILE A 372 19.67 0.20 7.25
CA ILE A 372 19.20 -0.63 6.13
C ILE A 372 17.66 -0.59 6.11
N GLU A 373 17.11 0.20 5.22
CA GLU A 373 15.66 0.44 5.16
C GLU A 373 14.93 -0.63 4.37
N ASN A 374 15.50 -1.12 3.28
CA ASN A 374 14.85 -2.01 2.31
C ASN A 374 15.36 -3.45 2.39
N SER A 375 14.82 -4.29 1.52
CA SER A 375 15.29 -5.65 1.32
C SER A 375 16.67 -5.65 0.65
N PHE A 376 17.20 -6.82 0.37
CA PHE A 376 18.47 -7.05 -0.30
C PHE A 376 18.29 -8.03 -1.45
N ALA A 377 19.21 -8.03 -2.39
CA ALA A 377 19.29 -9.06 -3.43
C ALA A 377 20.31 -10.13 -3.06
N LEU A 378 20.12 -11.33 -3.59
CA LEU A 378 20.96 -12.48 -3.28
C LEU A 378 21.32 -13.26 -4.55
N ALA A 379 22.59 -13.51 -4.71
CA ALA A 379 23.14 -14.34 -5.79
C ALA A 379 23.99 -15.48 -5.22
N GLU A 380 24.50 -16.36 -6.06
CA GLU A 380 25.35 -17.47 -5.61
C GLU A 380 26.59 -16.98 -4.87
N GLU A 381 27.18 -15.87 -5.32
CA GLU A 381 28.40 -15.29 -4.76
C GLU A 381 28.17 -14.50 -3.46
N GLY A 382 26.92 -14.15 -3.11
CA GLY A 382 26.64 -13.45 -1.87
C GLY A 382 25.44 -12.50 -1.91
N ALA A 383 25.31 -11.70 -0.84
CA ALA A 383 24.23 -10.75 -0.62
C ALA A 383 24.63 -9.33 -1.04
N TYR A 384 23.73 -8.64 -1.70
CA TYR A 384 23.86 -7.25 -2.15
C TYR A 384 22.95 -6.37 -1.32
N VAL A 385 23.54 -5.49 -0.51
CA VAL A 385 22.84 -4.69 0.49
C VAL A 385 23.12 -3.20 0.24
N ALA A 386 22.08 -2.40 0.15
CA ALA A 386 22.20 -0.95 0.14
C ALA A 386 21.88 -0.41 1.55
N THR A 387 22.81 0.38 2.08
CA THR A 387 22.65 1.07 3.37
C THR A 387 22.32 2.55 3.16
N GLY A 388 22.14 3.30 4.24
CA GLY A 388 22.02 4.76 4.21
C GLY A 388 23.25 5.52 3.70
N ALA A 389 24.34 4.82 3.32
CA ALA A 389 25.61 5.44 2.94
C ALA A 389 26.33 4.75 1.76
N ALA A 390 26.11 3.47 1.54
CA ALA A 390 26.90 2.71 0.57
C ALA A 390 26.14 1.48 0.04
N MET A 391 26.60 1.01 -1.11
CA MET A 391 26.27 -0.29 -1.66
C MET A 391 27.35 -1.31 -1.23
N TYR A 392 26.91 -2.49 -0.81
CA TYR A 392 27.78 -3.58 -0.35
C TYR A 392 27.52 -4.87 -1.11
N ARG A 393 28.57 -5.67 -1.30
CA ARG A 393 28.46 -7.12 -1.46
C ARG A 393 29.08 -7.80 -0.26
N LEU A 394 28.37 -8.79 0.29
CA LEU A 394 28.82 -9.61 1.41
C LEU A 394 28.82 -11.08 1.01
N GLU A 395 29.81 -11.81 1.49
CA GLU A 395 29.96 -13.24 1.26
C GLU A 395 29.84 -14.00 2.58
N ALA A 396 29.33 -15.22 2.53
CA ALA A 396 29.30 -16.10 3.72
C ALA A 396 30.20 -17.31 3.50
N GLY A 397 31.26 -17.37 4.25
CA GLY A 397 32.12 -18.57 4.33
C GLY A 397 31.38 -19.78 4.92
N PRO A 398 32.08 -20.94 5.02
CA PRO A 398 31.50 -22.14 5.63
C PRO A 398 31.23 -21.99 7.14
N THR A 399 31.90 -21.06 7.80
CA THR A 399 31.79 -20.74 9.24
C THR A 399 32.02 -19.25 9.45
N GLY A 400 31.57 -18.70 10.58
CA GLY A 400 31.77 -17.30 10.93
C GLY A 400 30.69 -16.37 10.36
N PRO A 401 30.70 -15.09 10.75
CA PRO A 401 29.79 -14.09 10.23
C PRO A 401 30.01 -13.81 8.74
N PRO A 402 29.10 -13.11 8.06
CA PRO A 402 29.36 -12.60 6.71
C PRO A 402 30.58 -11.66 6.67
N GLU A 403 31.28 -11.66 5.54
CA GLU A 403 32.43 -10.78 5.28
C GLU A 403 32.11 -9.82 4.15
N VAL A 404 32.59 -8.57 4.24
CA VAL A 404 32.42 -7.56 3.19
C VAL A 404 33.40 -7.85 2.05
N ALA A 405 32.88 -8.22 0.89
CA ALA A 405 33.66 -8.39 -0.32
C ALA A 405 34.06 -7.03 -0.95
N TRP A 406 33.09 -6.12 -1.02
CA TRP A 406 33.32 -4.73 -1.43
C TRP A 406 32.28 -3.78 -0.83
N ARG A 407 32.66 -2.50 -0.76
CA ARG A 407 31.80 -1.37 -0.34
C ARG A 407 32.05 -0.18 -1.26
N THR A 408 31.00 0.40 -1.81
CA THR A 408 31.10 1.62 -2.62
C THR A 408 30.06 2.63 -2.19
N ALA A 409 30.51 3.81 -1.77
CA ALA A 409 29.63 4.89 -1.35
C ALA A 409 28.86 5.48 -2.54
N TYR A 410 27.66 5.96 -2.29
CA TYR A 410 26.83 6.70 -3.24
C TYR A 410 26.35 8.03 -2.64
N ASP A 411 25.74 8.90 -3.43
CA ASP A 411 25.20 10.17 -2.93
C ASP A 411 23.85 9.93 -2.22
N ALA A 412 23.89 9.88 -0.90
CA ALA A 412 22.71 9.67 -0.06
C ALA A 412 21.84 10.95 0.08
N GLY A 413 22.20 12.04 -0.60
CA GLY A 413 21.49 13.32 -0.54
C GLY A 413 21.59 14.02 0.82
N SER A 414 21.10 15.26 0.85
CA SER A 414 21.14 16.08 2.06
C SER A 414 19.94 15.88 2.98
N ARG A 415 18.83 15.31 2.47
CA ARG A 415 17.55 15.19 3.17
C ARG A 415 16.74 13.99 2.67
N GLN A 416 15.79 13.57 3.48
CA GLN A 416 14.69 12.71 3.03
C GLN A 416 13.79 13.51 2.09
N LYS A 417 13.57 13.02 0.88
CA LYS A 417 12.69 13.64 -0.12
C LYS A 417 11.24 13.22 0.08
N PRO A 418 10.24 14.02 -0.34
CA PRO A 418 8.83 13.60 -0.33
C PRO A 418 8.63 12.33 -1.18
N GLY A 419 8.12 11.27 -0.59
CA GLY A 419 7.96 9.95 -1.24
C GLY A 419 8.91 8.90 -0.70
N GLN A 420 9.92 9.28 0.08
CA GLN A 420 10.85 8.35 0.70
C GLN A 420 10.47 8.04 2.15
N THR A 421 10.76 6.82 2.61
CA THR A 421 10.60 6.39 4.00
C THR A 421 11.77 6.83 4.86
N SER A 422 12.98 6.91 4.29
CA SER A 422 14.18 7.42 4.93
C SER A 422 14.97 8.38 4.02
N ARG A 423 16.09 8.93 4.50
CA ARG A 423 17.09 9.59 3.67
C ARG A 423 17.99 8.51 3.04
N ALA A 424 18.43 8.67 1.84
CA ALA A 424 19.31 7.81 1.04
C ALA A 424 18.56 7.04 -0.06
N THR A 425 19.06 5.90 -0.51
CA THR A 425 18.35 5.10 -1.52
C THR A 425 17.06 4.51 -0.94
N GLY A 426 15.99 4.58 -1.70
CA GLY A 426 14.74 3.87 -1.40
C GLY A 426 14.65 2.51 -2.08
N THR A 427 15.72 2.05 -2.76
CA THR A 427 15.64 0.86 -3.62
C THR A 427 16.30 -0.37 -3.01
N THR A 428 15.64 -1.53 -3.11
CA THR A 428 16.32 -2.83 -3.03
C THR A 428 17.28 -2.94 -4.22
N PRO A 429 18.53 -3.39 -4.04
CA PRO A 429 19.45 -3.58 -5.16
C PRO A 429 18.89 -4.54 -6.21
N THR A 430 18.96 -4.16 -7.47
CA THR A 430 18.51 -4.97 -8.61
C THR A 430 19.71 -5.53 -9.35
N LEU A 431 19.82 -6.86 -9.43
CA LEU A 431 20.89 -7.54 -10.14
C LEU A 431 20.51 -7.81 -11.60
N PHE A 432 21.51 -7.81 -12.44
CA PHE A 432 21.44 -8.23 -13.85
C PHE A 432 22.82 -8.76 -14.29
N ASP A 433 22.95 -9.21 -15.50
CA ASP A 433 24.22 -9.79 -15.98
C ASP A 433 25.37 -8.79 -15.85
N GLY A 434 26.36 -9.16 -15.02
CA GLY A 434 27.56 -8.37 -14.77
C GLY A 434 27.38 -7.09 -13.94
N GLY A 435 26.14 -6.74 -13.53
CA GLY A 435 25.87 -5.50 -12.83
C GLY A 435 24.91 -5.60 -11.66
N VAL A 436 24.95 -4.57 -10.82
CA VAL A 436 23.96 -4.30 -9.78
C VAL A 436 23.61 -2.81 -9.82
N ALA A 437 22.34 -2.48 -9.67
CA ALA A 437 21.86 -1.10 -9.71
C ALA A 437 21.02 -0.73 -8.50
N ILE A 438 21.11 0.55 -8.13
CA ILE A 438 20.22 1.23 -7.19
C ILE A 438 19.88 2.61 -7.76
N THR A 439 18.94 3.33 -7.15
CA THR A 439 18.91 4.79 -7.29
C THR A 439 19.69 5.42 -6.13
N ASP A 440 20.28 6.57 -6.37
CA ASP A 440 20.80 7.42 -5.29
C ASP A 440 19.72 8.40 -4.80
N ASN A 441 20.12 9.31 -3.90
CA ASN A 441 19.25 10.39 -3.42
C ASN A 441 19.86 11.77 -3.69
N ALA A 442 20.73 11.89 -4.69
CA ALA A 442 21.47 13.11 -5.01
C ALA A 442 20.56 14.33 -5.14
N ASP A 443 21.07 15.47 -4.73
CA ASP A 443 20.44 16.78 -4.92
C ASP A 443 21.10 17.53 -6.09
N PRO A 444 20.35 18.22 -6.96
CA PRO A 444 18.89 18.40 -6.94
C PRO A 444 18.09 17.27 -7.61
N GLN A 445 18.76 16.25 -8.17
CA GLN A 445 18.15 15.22 -9.00
C GLN A 445 18.75 13.86 -8.66
N MET A 446 17.89 12.85 -8.49
CA MET A 446 18.35 11.49 -8.27
C MET A 446 18.92 10.86 -9.54
N ASN A 447 19.82 9.89 -9.36
CA ASN A 447 20.40 9.11 -10.46
C ASN A 447 20.05 7.64 -10.32
N VAL A 448 20.00 6.94 -11.44
CA VAL A 448 20.23 5.50 -11.50
C VAL A 448 21.74 5.29 -11.48
N VAL A 449 22.22 4.43 -10.56
CA VAL A 449 23.63 4.15 -10.34
C VAL A 449 23.90 2.67 -10.57
N VAL A 450 24.83 2.36 -11.45
CA VAL A 450 25.18 1.00 -11.86
C VAL A 450 26.61 0.68 -11.44
N TYR A 451 26.77 -0.43 -10.75
CA TYR A 451 28.08 -0.94 -10.31
C TYR A 451 28.40 -2.26 -11.00
N GLU A 452 29.70 -2.50 -11.20
CA GLU A 452 30.23 -3.81 -11.55
C GLU A 452 29.97 -4.79 -10.41
N ARG A 453 29.31 -5.89 -10.71
CA ARG A 453 28.86 -6.87 -9.72
C ARG A 453 30.01 -7.51 -8.94
N ASP A 454 31.14 -7.78 -9.61
CA ASP A 454 32.29 -8.45 -9.00
C ASP A 454 33.13 -7.52 -8.11
N SER A 455 33.35 -6.28 -8.57
CA SER A 455 34.30 -5.36 -7.93
C SER A 455 33.66 -4.22 -7.14
N GLY A 456 32.38 -3.95 -7.35
CA GLY A 456 31.71 -2.79 -6.79
C GLY A 456 32.14 -1.45 -7.43
N ASN A 457 32.94 -1.48 -8.49
CA ASN A 457 33.33 -0.27 -9.19
C ASN A 457 32.11 0.37 -9.86
N LEU A 458 32.02 1.69 -9.79
CA LEU A 458 31.01 2.43 -10.53
C LEU A 458 31.19 2.20 -12.03
N ARG A 459 30.18 1.60 -12.69
CA ARG A 459 30.14 1.44 -14.14
C ARG A 459 29.71 2.75 -14.79
N CYS A 460 28.54 3.23 -14.41
CA CYS A 460 27.96 4.47 -14.91
C CYS A 460 26.85 4.97 -13.98
N GLN A 461 26.42 6.22 -14.19
CA GLN A 461 25.24 6.78 -13.53
C GLN A 461 24.54 7.77 -14.45
N ALA A 462 23.20 7.87 -14.34
CA ALA A 462 22.39 8.79 -15.11
C ALA A 462 21.34 9.50 -14.24
N PRO A 463 21.22 10.83 -14.35
CA PRO A 463 20.15 11.57 -13.70
C PRO A 463 18.80 11.25 -14.34
N VAL A 464 17.76 11.10 -13.53
CA VAL A 464 16.41 10.81 -13.99
C VAL A 464 15.39 11.79 -13.41
N PHE A 465 14.34 12.08 -14.20
CA PHE A 465 13.23 12.97 -13.90
C PHE A 465 13.63 14.44 -13.74
N THR A 466 12.72 15.28 -13.25
CA THR A 466 12.91 16.72 -13.13
C THR A 466 13.75 17.09 -11.90
N PRO A 467 14.79 17.93 -12.02
CA PRO A 467 15.54 18.41 -10.86
C PRO A 467 14.63 19.05 -9.80
N GLY A 468 14.82 18.66 -8.54
CA GLY A 468 14.05 19.14 -7.40
C GLY A 468 12.77 18.36 -7.11
N THR A 469 12.31 17.51 -8.03
CA THR A 469 11.08 16.70 -7.91
C THR A 469 11.31 15.24 -8.32
N SER A 470 12.47 14.68 -8.00
CA SER A 470 12.85 13.30 -8.29
C SER A 470 13.15 12.53 -7.01
N ALA A 471 12.45 11.42 -6.79
CA ALA A 471 12.68 10.47 -5.71
C ALA A 471 11.95 9.15 -6.01
N THR A 472 12.50 8.04 -5.57
CA THR A 472 11.80 6.76 -5.59
C THR A 472 12.01 6.00 -4.28
N GLU A 473 11.07 5.13 -3.96
CA GLU A 473 11.11 4.17 -2.84
C GLU A 473 10.96 2.74 -3.38
N ASN A 474 10.97 2.58 -4.69
CA ASN A 474 10.76 1.30 -5.35
C ASN A 474 11.99 0.87 -6.15
N SER A 475 12.22 -0.46 -6.17
CA SER A 475 13.33 -1.08 -6.90
C SER A 475 13.25 -0.79 -8.39
N LEU A 476 14.37 -0.95 -9.05
CA LEU A 476 14.48 -0.91 -10.50
C LEU A 476 13.98 -2.22 -11.11
N ILE A 477 13.42 -2.14 -12.31
CA ILE A 477 13.13 -3.32 -13.11
C ILE A 477 14.29 -3.57 -14.06
N ALA A 478 14.86 -4.77 -14.05
CA ALA A 478 15.88 -5.17 -15.03
C ALA A 478 15.22 -6.00 -16.14
N ILE A 479 15.20 -5.51 -17.38
CA ILE A 479 14.61 -6.20 -18.53
C ILE A 479 15.26 -5.75 -19.84
N ASP A 480 15.57 -6.68 -20.72
CA ASP A 480 16.06 -6.44 -22.10
C ASP A 480 17.22 -5.41 -22.16
N GLY A 481 18.21 -5.56 -21.27
CA GLY A 481 19.35 -4.65 -21.20
C GLY A 481 19.05 -3.26 -20.67
N ALA A 482 17.87 -3.02 -20.11
CA ALA A 482 17.49 -1.76 -19.51
C ALA A 482 17.17 -1.89 -18.02
N LEU A 483 17.31 -0.77 -17.31
CA LEU A 483 16.81 -0.54 -15.96
C LEU A 483 15.65 0.45 -16.04
N ILE A 484 14.47 0.04 -15.62
CA ILE A 484 13.30 0.91 -15.61
C ILE A 484 13.07 1.42 -14.18
N VAL A 485 12.88 2.72 -14.06
CA VAL A 485 12.73 3.45 -12.80
C VAL A 485 11.48 4.32 -12.83
N GLU A 486 10.82 4.45 -11.70
CA GLU A 486 9.63 5.30 -11.52
C GLU A 486 9.88 6.44 -10.53
N ASN A 487 9.07 7.50 -10.64
CA ASN A 487 9.14 8.66 -9.76
C ASN A 487 8.00 8.63 -8.73
N ASN A 488 8.35 8.49 -7.45
CA ASN A 488 7.37 8.54 -6.36
C ASN A 488 7.38 9.88 -5.61
N TYR A 489 8.06 10.91 -6.15
CA TYR A 489 8.18 12.20 -5.48
C TYR A 489 6.80 12.82 -5.20
N GLY A 490 6.61 13.23 -3.95
CA GLY A 490 5.35 13.80 -3.48
C GLY A 490 4.43 12.79 -2.77
N TYR A 491 4.76 11.50 -2.68
CA TYR A 491 3.99 10.52 -1.91
C TYR A 491 4.21 10.68 -0.39
N LYS A 492 4.12 11.92 0.10
CA LYS A 492 4.26 12.25 1.52
C LYS A 492 3.41 13.49 1.90
N PRO A 493 2.58 13.43 2.93
CA PRO A 493 2.29 12.25 3.77
C PRO A 493 1.60 11.17 2.94
N ALA A 494 2.08 9.94 3.03
CA ALA A 494 1.79 8.84 2.11
C ALA A 494 0.35 8.82 1.55
N VAL A 495 -0.64 8.37 2.28
CA VAL A 495 -2.01 8.24 1.77
C VAL A 495 -2.68 9.60 1.47
N LEU A 496 -2.33 10.68 2.18
CA LEU A 496 -2.96 12.01 1.99
C LEU A 496 -2.59 12.66 0.66
N SER A 497 -1.41 12.37 0.14
CA SER A 497 -0.93 12.92 -1.14
C SER A 497 -1.75 12.43 -2.35
N THR A 498 -2.53 11.36 -2.19
CA THR A 498 -3.34 10.76 -3.24
C THR A 498 -4.84 10.88 -2.99
N THR A 499 -5.27 11.81 -2.15
CA THR A 499 -6.68 12.06 -1.85
C THR A 499 -7.18 13.37 -2.44
N ALA A 500 -8.49 13.50 -2.58
CA ALA A 500 -9.17 14.69 -3.11
C ALA A 500 -8.68 15.10 -4.52
N GLY A 501 -8.37 14.11 -5.35
CA GLY A 501 -7.90 14.30 -6.72
C GLY A 501 -6.40 14.59 -6.85
N ASN A 502 -5.65 14.69 -5.74
CA ASN A 502 -4.20 14.88 -5.78
C ASN A 502 -3.46 13.60 -6.21
N THR A 503 -2.24 13.78 -6.69
CA THR A 503 -1.34 12.70 -7.06
C THR A 503 0.12 13.14 -6.86
N THR A 504 1.07 12.23 -7.11
CA THR A 504 2.51 12.46 -7.07
C THR A 504 3.01 13.14 -8.35
N GLU A 505 4.28 13.54 -8.37
CA GLU A 505 4.95 13.93 -9.61
C GLU A 505 4.98 12.75 -10.59
N PRO A 506 4.88 13.01 -11.90
CA PRO A 506 4.96 11.95 -12.89
C PRO A 506 6.39 11.48 -13.13
N GLY A 507 6.54 10.31 -13.72
CA GLY A 507 7.80 9.83 -14.25
C GLY A 507 7.94 8.32 -14.28
N LEU A 508 8.31 7.83 -15.47
CA LEU A 508 8.79 6.47 -15.70
C LEU A 508 9.88 6.55 -16.78
N ALA A 509 11.06 6.00 -16.53
CA ALA A 509 12.18 6.09 -17.45
C ALA A 509 12.92 4.77 -17.57
N ALA A 510 13.52 4.50 -18.71
CA ALA A 510 14.40 3.37 -18.97
C ALA A 510 15.82 3.84 -19.30
N ILE A 511 16.79 3.25 -18.63
CA ILE A 511 18.23 3.53 -18.75
C ILE A 511 18.93 2.27 -19.23
N GLU A 512 19.83 2.37 -20.20
CA GLU A 512 20.65 1.25 -20.66
C GLU A 512 21.60 0.76 -19.56
N THR A 513 21.71 -0.57 -19.39
CA THR A 513 22.58 -1.16 -18.36
C THR A 513 24.07 -1.03 -18.68
N GLU A 514 24.44 -0.82 -19.94
CA GLU A 514 25.83 -0.79 -20.39
C GLU A 514 26.51 0.55 -20.10
N ASP A 515 25.86 1.67 -20.46
CA ASP A 515 26.46 3.01 -20.43
C ASP A 515 25.58 4.06 -19.72
N CYS A 516 24.47 3.65 -19.14
CA CYS A 516 23.47 4.53 -18.50
C CYS A 516 22.85 5.57 -19.46
N SER A 517 22.91 5.37 -20.76
CA SER A 517 22.19 6.25 -21.69
C SER A 517 20.68 6.12 -21.51
N LEU A 518 19.96 7.24 -21.67
CA LEU A 518 18.50 7.25 -21.58
C LEU A 518 17.91 6.56 -22.82
N ARG A 519 17.18 5.45 -22.61
CA ARG A 519 16.43 4.77 -23.67
C ARG A 519 15.13 5.54 -23.99
N TRP A 520 14.36 5.86 -22.96
CA TRP A 520 13.15 6.67 -23.05
C TRP A 520 12.76 7.25 -21.67
N SER A 521 11.96 8.32 -21.67
CA SER A 521 11.29 8.89 -20.48
C SER A 521 9.83 9.17 -20.80
N ASN A 522 8.95 8.89 -19.85
CA ASN A 522 7.54 9.24 -19.88
C ASN A 522 7.23 10.12 -18.66
N ASP A 523 7.01 11.41 -18.91
CA ASP A 523 6.80 12.43 -17.88
C ASP A 523 5.30 12.74 -17.65
N GLU A 524 4.39 11.85 -18.10
CA GLU A 524 2.93 12.01 -17.96
C GLU A 524 2.32 10.96 -17.02
N ILE A 525 3.03 9.87 -16.75
CA ILE A 525 2.51 8.76 -15.93
C ILE A 525 2.76 9.04 -14.45
N HIS A 526 1.68 9.02 -13.66
CA HIS A 526 1.74 9.15 -12.20
C HIS A 526 1.64 7.77 -11.53
N ILE A 527 2.73 7.32 -10.93
CA ILE A 527 2.84 6.06 -10.18
C ILE A 527 3.16 6.41 -8.72
N PRO A 528 2.16 6.55 -7.84
CA PRO A 528 2.41 7.08 -6.49
C PRO A 528 3.38 6.24 -5.66
N SER A 529 3.27 4.91 -5.71
CA SER A 529 4.05 4.05 -4.81
C SER A 529 4.09 2.57 -5.19
N LEU A 530 3.61 2.17 -6.36
CA LEU A 530 3.63 0.75 -6.75
C LEU A 530 5.07 0.31 -7.06
N VAL A 531 5.49 -0.87 -6.61
CA VAL A 531 6.64 -1.58 -7.17
C VAL A 531 6.19 -2.18 -8.50
N SER A 532 6.51 -1.46 -9.58
CA SER A 532 6.16 -1.87 -10.95
C SER A 532 6.95 -3.10 -11.36
N LYS A 533 6.38 -3.88 -12.29
CA LYS A 533 6.99 -5.09 -12.84
C LYS A 533 7.00 -5.02 -14.35
N ALA A 534 7.86 -5.82 -14.97
CA ALA A 534 7.79 -5.99 -16.41
C ALA A 534 7.62 -7.45 -16.80
N THR A 535 7.21 -7.71 -18.04
CA THR A 535 7.18 -9.05 -18.61
C THR A 535 7.76 -9.06 -20.01
N THR A 536 8.55 -10.09 -20.32
CA THR A 536 9.12 -10.31 -21.66
C THR A 536 8.04 -10.70 -22.66
N VAL A 537 7.01 -11.44 -22.23
CA VAL A 537 5.87 -11.78 -23.08
C VAL A 537 4.98 -10.56 -23.30
N GLY A 538 5.04 -10.03 -24.51
CA GLY A 538 4.39 -8.78 -24.89
C GLY A 538 5.22 -7.53 -24.59
N GLY A 539 6.38 -7.63 -23.92
CA GLY A 539 7.30 -6.51 -23.70
C GLY A 539 6.66 -5.34 -22.96
N LEU A 540 5.99 -5.61 -21.84
CA LEU A 540 5.18 -4.63 -21.13
C LEU A 540 5.72 -4.37 -19.72
N VAL A 541 5.73 -3.10 -19.32
CA VAL A 541 5.80 -2.69 -17.91
C VAL A 541 4.38 -2.65 -17.35
N LEU A 542 4.17 -3.34 -16.27
CA LEU A 542 2.89 -3.43 -15.56
C LEU A 542 2.94 -2.56 -14.32
N THR A 543 2.10 -1.55 -14.28
CA THR A 543 2.10 -0.57 -13.20
C THR A 543 0.68 -0.22 -12.74
N TYR A 544 0.60 0.61 -11.70
CA TYR A 544 -0.67 1.02 -11.10
C TYR A 544 -0.66 2.54 -10.93
N THR A 545 -1.50 3.21 -11.68
CA THR A 545 -1.44 4.67 -11.83
C THR A 545 -2.63 5.36 -11.16
N LYS A 546 -2.40 6.59 -10.74
CA LYS A 546 -3.44 7.47 -10.21
C LYS A 546 -3.29 8.86 -10.81
N PRO A 547 -3.99 9.18 -11.89
CA PRO A 547 -3.96 10.52 -12.46
C PRO A 547 -4.58 11.55 -11.50
N SER A 548 -4.22 12.82 -11.66
CA SER A 548 -4.87 13.92 -10.97
C SER A 548 -6.32 14.06 -11.42
N SER A 549 -7.17 14.59 -10.54
CA SER A 549 -8.60 14.82 -10.85
C SER A 549 -9.10 16.15 -10.33
N ALA A 550 -9.50 17.04 -11.23
CA ALA A 550 -10.12 18.32 -10.86
C ALA A 550 -11.49 18.14 -10.17
N LEU A 551 -12.12 16.96 -10.33
CA LEU A 551 -13.38 16.62 -9.67
C LEU A 551 -13.17 16.01 -8.28
N GLY A 552 -11.92 15.87 -7.81
CA GLY A 552 -11.61 15.28 -6.51
C GLY A 552 -11.81 13.76 -6.44
N VAL A 553 -11.94 13.06 -7.57
CA VAL A 553 -12.13 11.61 -7.61
C VAL A 553 -10.77 10.93 -7.59
N ASP A 554 -10.55 10.02 -6.65
CA ASP A 554 -9.31 9.25 -6.48
C ASP A 554 -9.40 7.91 -7.21
N ALA A 555 -9.40 7.95 -8.55
CA ALA A 555 -9.49 6.76 -9.38
C ALA A 555 -8.10 6.14 -9.61
N TRP A 556 -7.99 4.83 -9.43
CA TRP A 556 -6.80 4.02 -9.60
C TRP A 556 -6.93 3.12 -10.82
N TYR A 557 -5.83 2.92 -11.52
CA TYR A 557 -5.83 2.18 -12.79
C TYR A 557 -4.69 1.16 -12.83
N PHE A 558 -4.98 -0.05 -13.26
CA PHE A 558 -3.98 -0.93 -13.86
C PHE A 558 -3.53 -0.28 -15.16
N THR A 559 -2.24 -0.25 -15.38
CA THR A 559 -1.65 0.37 -16.57
C THR A 559 -0.54 -0.52 -17.11
N ALA A 560 -0.53 -0.73 -18.42
CA ALA A 560 0.58 -1.36 -19.12
C ALA A 560 1.24 -0.35 -20.04
N VAL A 561 2.57 -0.37 -20.05
CA VAL A 561 3.42 0.53 -20.83
C VAL A 561 4.33 -0.31 -21.71
N ASP A 562 4.52 0.05 -22.97
CA ASP A 562 5.49 -0.58 -23.87
C ASP A 562 6.90 -0.37 -23.28
N ALA A 563 7.57 -1.46 -22.89
CA ALA A 563 8.89 -1.42 -22.24
C ALA A 563 10.00 -0.86 -23.14
N ARG A 564 9.80 -0.80 -24.45
CA ARG A 564 10.78 -0.29 -25.42
C ARG A 564 10.66 1.20 -25.70
N THR A 565 9.45 1.76 -25.51
CA THR A 565 9.14 3.15 -25.91
C THR A 565 8.66 4.03 -24.76
N GLY A 566 8.23 3.44 -23.64
CA GLY A 566 7.63 4.17 -22.54
C GLY A 566 6.20 4.64 -22.81
N GLU A 567 5.62 4.29 -23.96
CA GLU A 567 4.25 4.67 -24.32
C GLU A 567 3.23 3.77 -23.63
N VAL A 568 2.13 4.38 -23.13
CA VAL A 568 1.02 3.61 -22.56
C VAL A 568 0.42 2.71 -23.63
N TYR A 569 0.34 1.42 -23.34
CA TYR A 569 -0.35 0.45 -24.19
C TYR A 569 -1.83 0.37 -23.85
N TRP A 570 -2.16 0.24 -22.57
CA TRP A 570 -3.54 0.29 -22.09
C TRP A 570 -3.63 0.74 -20.63
N THR A 571 -4.83 1.20 -20.26
CA THR A 571 -5.23 1.46 -18.88
C THR A 571 -6.56 0.76 -18.58
N ARG A 572 -6.76 0.29 -17.35
CA ARG A 572 -8.03 -0.26 -16.86
C ARG A 572 -8.29 0.21 -15.44
N ARG A 573 -9.44 0.83 -15.22
CA ARG A 573 -9.83 1.30 -13.90
C ARG A 573 -9.95 0.13 -12.92
N ALA A 574 -9.24 0.21 -11.79
CA ALA A 574 -9.25 -0.75 -10.70
C ALA A 574 -10.36 -0.43 -9.69
N GLY A 575 -10.50 0.84 -9.35
CA GLY A 575 -11.47 1.32 -8.38
C GLY A 575 -11.22 2.77 -8.00
N ALA A 576 -11.84 3.24 -6.93
CA ALA A 576 -11.63 4.60 -6.44
C ALA A 576 -11.52 4.67 -4.92
N GLY A 577 -10.79 5.70 -4.47
CA GLY A 577 -10.61 6.03 -3.07
C GLY A 577 -9.44 5.31 -2.41
N THR A 578 -9.25 5.63 -1.13
CA THR A 578 -8.16 5.11 -0.30
C THR A 578 -8.06 3.58 -0.22
N PRO A 579 -9.16 2.80 -0.20
CA PRO A 579 -9.07 1.34 -0.19
C PRO A 579 -8.32 0.73 -1.38
N PHE A 580 -8.24 1.46 -2.49
CA PHE A 580 -7.53 1.04 -3.70
C PHE A 580 -6.10 1.59 -3.80
N ASN A 581 -5.65 2.39 -2.83
CA ASN A 581 -4.26 2.81 -2.77
C ASN A 581 -3.37 1.59 -2.46
N ASN A 582 -2.35 1.37 -3.27
CA ASN A 582 -1.47 0.22 -3.16
C ASN A 582 -0.36 0.34 -2.10
N HIS A 583 -0.03 1.54 -1.66
CA HIS A 583 0.90 1.83 -0.55
C HIS A 583 2.17 0.94 -0.52
N TYR A 584 3.03 1.10 -1.51
CA TYR A 584 4.29 0.34 -1.69
C TYR A 584 4.12 -1.17 -1.92
N ALA A 585 2.90 -1.66 -2.20
CA ALA A 585 2.72 -3.01 -2.72
C ALA A 585 3.26 -3.11 -4.15
N ALA A 586 3.49 -4.33 -4.61
CA ALA A 586 3.93 -4.59 -5.97
C ALA A 586 2.78 -5.05 -6.89
N ALA A 587 3.05 -5.02 -8.20
CA ALA A 587 2.25 -5.73 -9.19
C ALA A 587 2.70 -7.18 -9.29
N TYR A 588 1.77 -8.12 -9.46
CA TYR A 588 2.06 -9.54 -9.57
C TYR A 588 1.28 -10.16 -10.72
N LEU A 589 1.96 -11.05 -11.47
CA LEU A 589 1.30 -11.90 -12.46
C LEU A 589 1.14 -13.32 -11.92
N SER A 590 -0.04 -13.90 -12.09
CA SER A 590 -0.20 -15.35 -11.93
C SER A 590 0.30 -16.10 -13.16
N SER A 591 0.45 -17.41 -13.06
CA SER A 591 0.77 -18.28 -14.21
C SER A 591 -0.29 -18.25 -15.31
N THR A 592 -1.51 -17.81 -15.00
CA THR A 592 -2.62 -17.63 -15.96
C THR A 592 -2.69 -16.23 -16.55
N GLY A 593 -1.78 -15.32 -16.17
CA GLY A 593 -1.73 -13.96 -16.69
C GLY A 593 -2.67 -12.97 -16.02
N ASP A 594 -3.31 -13.32 -14.89
CA ASP A 594 -4.04 -12.35 -14.09
C ASP A 594 -3.07 -11.41 -13.40
N MET A 595 -3.37 -10.11 -13.37
CA MET A 595 -2.56 -9.10 -12.68
C MET A 595 -3.17 -8.74 -11.34
N PHE A 596 -2.43 -9.00 -10.25
CA PHE A 596 -2.81 -8.68 -8.87
C PHE A 596 -2.04 -7.47 -8.37
N VAL A 597 -2.69 -6.65 -7.55
CA VAL A 597 -2.06 -5.54 -6.82
C VAL A 597 -2.57 -5.56 -5.39
N GLY A 598 -1.64 -5.57 -4.43
CA GLY A 598 -1.98 -5.37 -3.03
C GLY A 598 -2.45 -3.94 -2.77
N THR A 599 -3.38 -3.76 -1.84
CA THR A 599 -3.93 -2.46 -1.49
C THR A 599 -4.05 -2.31 0.02
N LEU A 600 -4.26 -1.08 0.47
CA LEU A 600 -4.44 -0.75 1.90
C LEU A 600 -5.53 -1.56 2.60
N ASN A 601 -6.44 -2.16 1.85
CA ASN A 601 -7.57 -2.89 2.42
C ASN A 601 -7.68 -4.33 1.92
N GLY A 602 -6.65 -4.83 1.23
CA GLY A 602 -6.62 -6.18 0.68
C GLY A 602 -5.87 -6.25 -0.65
N LEU A 603 -6.53 -6.74 -1.68
CA LEU A 603 -5.97 -6.83 -3.02
C LEU A 603 -7.04 -6.60 -4.11
N VAL A 604 -6.57 -6.21 -5.28
CA VAL A 604 -7.39 -6.08 -6.49
C VAL A 604 -6.75 -6.87 -7.63
N VAL A 605 -7.56 -7.46 -8.49
CA VAL A 605 -7.09 -8.26 -9.63
C VAL A 605 -7.76 -7.81 -10.92
N LEU A 606 -6.95 -7.72 -11.97
CA LEU A 606 -7.38 -7.63 -13.35
C LEU A 606 -7.26 -9.02 -13.97
N ARG A 607 -8.39 -9.60 -14.37
CA ARG A 607 -8.43 -10.93 -14.96
C ARG A 607 -7.89 -10.92 -16.38
N SER A 608 -7.06 -11.90 -16.70
CA SER A 608 -6.73 -12.18 -18.08
C SER A 608 -7.96 -12.65 -18.83
N VAL A 609 -8.17 -12.19 -20.04
CA VAL A 609 -9.22 -12.70 -20.93
C VAL A 609 -8.57 -13.78 -21.81
N GLU A 610 -9.14 -14.98 -21.81
CA GLU A 610 -8.71 -16.11 -22.65
C GLU A 610 -8.88 -15.80 -24.16
#